data_86560e16e3cdd9ec875447f304272a51
#
_entry.id   86560e16e3cdd9ec875447f304272a51
#
_cell.length_a   1.000
_cell.length_b   1.000
_cell.length_c   1.000
_cell.angle_alpha   90.00
_cell.angle_beta   90.00
_cell.angle_gamma   90.00
#
_symmetry.space_group_name_H-M   'P 1'
#
loop_
_entity.id
_entity.type
_entity.pdbx_description
1 polymer ?
#
loop_
_entity_poly.entity_id
_entity_poly.type
_entity_poly.pdbx_seq_one_letter_code
_entity_poly.pdbx_strand_id
1 'polypeptide(L)'
;KGKTILVTGGGGSIGSELCRQIAGHEPKQLIIFDIYENNAYEIEQELKRKYGSKLNLVTLIGSVRDSRRINDVFEKYKPDIVYHAAAHKHVPLMETSPNEAIKNNVVGTYKTAYAALKHGTKRFVLISTDKAVNPTNIMGASKRLCEMVIQSMDAISKAGRTDLLPMLHAHVDEMTDGMLENDPIDEIAVDNIESSEAVKIESVGNKDRNGTQFVAVRFGNVLGSNGSVIPLFKKQIEAGGPVTVTHPDIIRYFMTIPEAVSLVLQAGTYAWGGEIFVLDMGAPVKIDTLARN
;
A
#
# COMPACT_ATOMS: atom_id res chain seq x y z
N LYS A 1 -16.56 0.09 13.15
CA LYS A 1 -17.16 1.25 13.80
C LYS A 1 -16.23 1.86 14.84
N GLY A 2 -16.30 3.19 15.04
CA GLY A 2 -15.66 3.89 16.15
C GLY A 2 -14.12 3.84 16.18
N LYS A 3 -13.45 3.54 15.05
CA LYS A 3 -11.99 3.49 14.92
C LYS A 3 -11.46 4.66 14.10
N THR A 4 -10.27 5.13 14.44
CA THR A 4 -9.51 6.06 13.59
C THR A 4 -8.78 5.25 12.53
N ILE A 5 -9.04 5.55 11.27
CA ILE A 5 -8.53 4.76 10.14
C ILE A 5 -7.74 5.68 9.20
N LEU A 6 -6.52 5.28 8.88
CA LEU A 6 -5.66 5.95 7.90
C LEU A 6 -5.63 5.12 6.60
N VAL A 7 -5.86 5.78 5.48
CA VAL A 7 -5.70 5.20 4.13
C VAL A 7 -4.60 5.98 3.42
N THR A 8 -3.46 5.34 3.19
CA THR A 8 -2.39 5.91 2.36
C THR A 8 -2.63 5.56 0.89
N GLY A 9 -2.31 6.46 -0.02
CA GLY A 9 -2.72 6.32 -1.42
C GLY A 9 -4.23 6.44 -1.58
N GLY A 10 -4.87 7.22 -0.71
CA GLY A 10 -6.33 7.33 -0.59
C GLY A 10 -7.03 7.96 -1.79
N GLY A 11 -6.32 8.67 -2.67
CA GLY A 11 -6.82 9.18 -3.94
C GLY A 11 -6.73 8.17 -5.10
N GLY A 12 -5.98 7.06 -4.94
CA GLY A 12 -5.87 6.03 -5.96
C GLY A 12 -7.14 5.19 -6.12
N SER A 13 -7.21 4.36 -7.16
CA SER A 13 -8.42 3.55 -7.47
C SER A 13 -8.85 2.65 -6.31
N ILE A 14 -7.90 1.98 -5.66
CA ILE A 14 -8.19 1.12 -4.49
C ILE A 14 -8.38 1.97 -3.23
N GLY A 15 -7.51 2.97 -3.02
CA GLY A 15 -7.56 3.83 -1.83
C GLY A 15 -8.85 4.63 -1.73
N SER A 16 -9.35 5.20 -2.83
CA SER A 16 -10.61 5.94 -2.84
C SER A 16 -11.81 5.04 -2.54
N GLU A 17 -11.82 3.82 -3.05
CA GLU A 17 -12.87 2.87 -2.75
C GLU A 17 -12.80 2.36 -1.30
N LEU A 18 -11.58 2.16 -0.75
CA LEU A 18 -11.41 1.92 0.68
C LEU A 18 -12.05 3.05 1.50
N CYS A 19 -11.78 4.31 1.13
CA CYS A 19 -12.37 5.46 1.81
C CYS A 19 -13.89 5.47 1.72
N ARG A 20 -14.49 5.13 0.56
CA ARG A 20 -15.95 5.06 0.37
C ARG A 20 -16.60 4.01 1.27
N GLN A 21 -16.05 2.80 1.28
CA GLN A 21 -16.61 1.70 2.07
C GLN A 21 -16.39 1.93 3.56
N ILE A 22 -15.20 2.38 3.97
CA ILE A 22 -14.90 2.69 5.38
C ILE A 22 -15.84 3.79 5.90
N ALA A 23 -16.10 4.84 5.11
CA ALA A 23 -17.02 5.91 5.49
C ALA A 23 -18.43 5.38 5.81
N GLY A 24 -18.91 4.35 5.10
CA GLY A 24 -20.17 3.68 5.36
C GLY A 24 -20.23 2.87 6.66
N HIS A 25 -19.06 2.57 7.26
CA HIS A 25 -18.95 1.81 8.51
C HIS A 25 -18.80 2.69 9.77
N GLU A 26 -19.13 3.97 9.69
CA GLU A 26 -19.12 4.90 10.83
C GLU A 26 -17.77 4.91 11.61
N PRO A 27 -16.66 5.26 10.95
CA PRO A 27 -15.39 5.40 11.64
C PRO A 27 -15.45 6.54 12.65
N LYS A 28 -14.64 6.50 13.71
CA LYS A 28 -14.43 7.66 14.60
C LYS A 28 -13.80 8.81 13.81
N GLN A 29 -12.85 8.49 12.95
CA GLN A 29 -12.21 9.41 12.03
C GLN A 29 -11.67 8.63 10.82
N LEU A 30 -11.82 9.21 9.63
CA LEU A 30 -11.20 8.72 8.40
C LEU A 30 -10.14 9.72 7.94
N ILE A 31 -8.92 9.24 7.73
CA ILE A 31 -7.79 10.05 7.30
C ILE A 31 -7.36 9.58 5.92
N ILE A 32 -7.45 10.45 4.94
CA ILE A 32 -6.93 10.27 3.59
C ILE A 32 -5.52 10.84 3.55
N PHE A 33 -4.55 10.05 3.13
CA PHE A 33 -3.17 10.50 2.94
C PHE A 33 -2.71 10.15 1.53
N ASP A 34 -2.37 11.13 0.74
CA ASP A 34 -1.92 10.94 -0.64
C ASP A 34 -0.88 11.99 -1.03
N ILE A 35 0.00 11.64 -1.96
CA ILE A 35 0.94 12.60 -2.54
C ILE A 35 0.25 13.41 -3.66
N TYR A 36 -0.80 12.85 -4.29
CA TYR A 36 -1.47 13.45 -5.44
C TYR A 36 -2.71 14.24 -5.00
N GLU A 37 -2.54 15.56 -4.93
CA GLU A 37 -3.53 16.50 -4.42
C GLU A 37 -4.89 16.37 -5.11
N ASN A 38 -4.91 16.36 -6.45
CA ASN A 38 -6.17 16.37 -7.19
C ASN A 38 -7.06 15.17 -6.87
N ASN A 39 -6.49 13.97 -6.86
CA ASN A 39 -7.25 12.76 -6.54
C ASN A 39 -7.71 12.73 -5.07
N ALA A 40 -6.88 13.23 -4.16
CA ALA A 40 -7.24 13.35 -2.75
C ALA A 40 -8.39 14.35 -2.56
N TYR A 41 -8.38 15.46 -3.28
CA TYR A 41 -9.44 16.44 -3.28
C TYR A 41 -10.77 15.89 -3.84
N GLU A 42 -10.72 15.16 -4.96
CA GLU A 42 -11.92 14.55 -5.55
C GLU A 42 -12.65 13.64 -4.58
N ILE A 43 -11.93 12.70 -3.96
CA ILE A 43 -12.55 11.77 -2.99
C ILE A 43 -13.02 12.50 -1.73
N GLU A 44 -12.30 13.51 -1.27
CA GLU A 44 -12.73 14.35 -0.16
C GLU A 44 -14.07 15.03 -0.46
N GLN A 45 -14.21 15.69 -1.62
CA GLN A 45 -15.44 16.37 -2.03
C GLN A 45 -16.60 15.38 -2.19
N GLU A 46 -16.35 14.20 -2.72
CA GLU A 46 -17.36 13.15 -2.85
C GLU A 46 -17.88 12.74 -1.46
N LEU A 47 -17.00 12.44 -0.53
CA LEU A 47 -17.36 12.00 0.82
C LEU A 47 -18.03 13.12 1.63
N LYS A 48 -17.56 14.35 1.51
CA LYS A 48 -18.20 15.51 2.15
C LYS A 48 -19.62 15.75 1.64
N ARG A 49 -19.87 15.63 0.33
CA ARG A 49 -21.22 15.72 -0.25
C ARG A 49 -22.14 14.62 0.27
N LYS A 50 -21.62 13.39 0.39
CA LYS A 50 -22.43 12.22 0.78
C LYS A 50 -22.74 12.17 2.28
N TYR A 51 -21.77 12.51 3.11
CA TYR A 51 -21.87 12.30 4.56
C TYR A 51 -21.94 13.60 5.38
N GLY A 52 -21.52 14.73 4.82
CA GLY A 52 -21.51 16.03 5.51
C GLY A 52 -20.76 15.99 6.84
N SER A 53 -21.31 16.59 7.85
CA SER A 53 -20.73 16.63 9.21
C SER A 53 -20.80 15.30 9.97
N LYS A 54 -21.48 14.28 9.43
CA LYS A 54 -21.56 12.95 10.06
C LYS A 54 -20.25 12.16 9.95
N LEU A 55 -19.41 12.50 8.99
CA LEU A 55 -18.11 11.88 8.80
C LEU A 55 -16.99 12.83 9.26
N ASN A 56 -16.28 12.44 10.30
CA ASN A 56 -15.04 13.13 10.70
C ASN A 56 -13.92 12.74 9.70
N LEU A 57 -13.80 13.55 8.65
CA LEU A 57 -12.89 13.34 7.53
C LEU A 57 -11.72 14.32 7.61
N VAL A 58 -10.52 13.80 7.45
CA VAL A 58 -9.28 14.58 7.34
C VAL A 58 -8.56 14.16 6.07
N THR A 59 -8.18 15.13 5.25
CA THR A 59 -7.38 14.89 4.04
C THR A 59 -6.03 15.56 4.18
N LEU A 60 -4.97 14.79 3.99
CA LEU A 60 -3.59 15.20 4.16
C LEU A 60 -2.79 14.92 2.89
N ILE A 61 -2.02 15.89 2.46
CA ILE A 61 -1.08 15.73 1.36
C ILE A 61 0.31 15.44 1.93
N GLY A 62 0.96 14.43 1.35
CA GLY A 62 2.32 14.03 1.74
C GLY A 62 2.76 12.73 1.09
N SER A 63 4.06 12.48 1.14
CA SER A 63 4.68 11.27 0.62
C SER A 63 4.89 10.26 1.76
N VAL A 64 4.64 8.97 1.47
CA VAL A 64 5.02 7.86 2.38
C VAL A 64 6.53 7.71 2.52
N ARG A 65 7.30 8.37 1.65
CA ARG A 65 8.78 8.42 1.71
C ARG A 65 9.29 9.39 2.77
N ASP A 66 8.46 10.37 3.16
CA ASP A 66 8.81 11.39 4.15
C ASP A 66 8.58 10.88 5.57
N SER A 67 9.68 10.56 6.26
CA SER A 67 9.65 10.00 7.62
C SER A 67 9.05 10.96 8.62
N ARG A 68 9.36 12.27 8.52
CA ARG A 68 8.85 13.29 9.44
C ARG A 68 7.35 13.43 9.27
N ARG A 69 6.90 13.63 8.02
CA ARG A 69 5.48 13.77 7.70
C ARG A 69 4.66 12.58 8.17
N ILE A 70 5.15 11.36 7.93
CA ILE A 70 4.49 10.13 8.39
C ILE A 70 4.47 10.07 9.92
N ASN A 71 5.59 10.32 10.58
CA ASN A 71 5.63 10.32 12.05
C ASN A 71 4.64 11.33 12.64
N ASP A 72 4.59 12.56 12.14
CA ASP A 72 3.66 13.60 12.59
C ASP A 72 2.20 13.20 12.45
N VAL A 73 1.86 12.53 11.32
CA VAL A 73 0.50 12.01 11.09
C VAL A 73 0.14 10.96 12.13
N PHE A 74 1.03 9.99 12.38
CA PHE A 74 0.77 8.94 13.37
C PHE A 74 0.74 9.47 14.80
N GLU A 75 1.62 10.38 15.15
CA GLU A 75 1.65 11.01 16.48
C GLU A 75 0.37 11.79 16.75
N LYS A 76 -0.06 12.62 15.79
CA LYS A 76 -1.23 13.49 15.92
C LYS A 76 -2.54 12.71 15.93
N TYR A 77 -2.72 11.79 15.02
CA TYR A 77 -4.01 11.15 14.78
C TYR A 77 -4.14 9.75 15.41
N LYS A 78 -3.03 9.10 15.74
CA LYS A 78 -2.97 7.77 16.38
C LYS A 78 -3.94 6.77 15.74
N PRO A 79 -3.79 6.46 14.43
CA PRO A 79 -4.72 5.58 13.74
C PRO A 79 -4.75 4.19 14.37
N ASP A 80 -5.95 3.68 14.65
CA ASP A 80 -6.16 2.30 15.09
C ASP A 80 -5.85 1.30 13.99
N ILE A 81 -6.18 1.66 12.74
CA ILE A 81 -6.05 0.79 11.56
C ILE A 81 -5.45 1.60 10.41
N VAL A 82 -4.52 0.98 9.70
CA VAL A 82 -3.91 1.53 8.48
C VAL A 82 -4.20 0.61 7.31
N TYR A 83 -4.72 1.16 6.22
CA TYR A 83 -4.76 0.52 4.91
C TYR A 83 -3.72 1.20 4.02
N HIS A 84 -2.66 0.47 3.69
CA HIS A 84 -1.53 1.00 2.93
C HIS A 84 -1.67 0.64 1.46
N ALA A 85 -2.25 1.58 0.68
CA ALA A 85 -2.45 1.43 -0.76
C ALA A 85 -1.52 2.34 -1.60
N ALA A 86 -0.66 3.14 -0.95
CA ALA A 86 0.32 3.97 -1.65
C ALA A 86 1.39 3.10 -2.30
N ALA A 87 1.44 3.08 -3.64
CA ALA A 87 2.45 2.34 -4.38
C ALA A 87 2.52 2.79 -5.85
N HIS A 88 3.70 2.72 -6.45
CA HIS A 88 3.86 2.72 -7.90
C HIS A 88 3.52 1.33 -8.45
N LYS A 89 2.64 1.24 -9.43
CA LYS A 89 2.07 -0.04 -9.91
C LYS A 89 2.27 -0.33 -11.40
N HIS A 90 2.69 0.66 -12.20
CA HIS A 90 2.85 0.50 -13.64
C HIS A 90 4.14 -0.24 -13.96
N VAL A 91 4.04 -1.48 -14.42
CA VAL A 91 5.18 -2.35 -14.70
C VAL A 91 6.17 -1.68 -15.67
N PRO A 92 5.77 -1.18 -16.86
CA PRO A 92 6.74 -0.58 -17.79
C PRO A 92 7.50 0.62 -17.20
N LEU A 93 6.82 1.46 -16.41
CA LEU A 93 7.47 2.62 -15.80
C LEU A 93 8.45 2.21 -14.69
N MET A 94 8.18 1.13 -13.98
CA MET A 94 9.09 0.64 -12.93
C MET A 94 10.29 -0.08 -13.51
N GLU A 95 10.19 -0.67 -14.69
CA GLU A 95 11.35 -1.21 -15.40
C GLU A 95 12.34 -0.10 -15.79
N THR A 96 11.82 1.07 -16.19
CA THR A 96 12.67 2.23 -16.53
C THR A 96 13.08 3.06 -15.32
N SER A 97 12.44 2.89 -14.17
CA SER A 97 12.68 3.65 -12.94
C SER A 97 12.70 2.74 -11.71
N PRO A 98 13.63 1.75 -11.65
CA PRO A 98 13.65 0.74 -10.58
C PRO A 98 13.87 1.34 -9.20
N ASN A 99 14.71 2.36 -9.08
CA ASN A 99 14.99 3.04 -7.82
C ASN A 99 13.73 3.69 -7.23
N GLU A 100 12.85 4.26 -8.09
CA GLU A 100 11.60 4.84 -7.63
C GLU A 100 10.62 3.76 -7.11
N ALA A 101 10.64 2.56 -7.70
CA ALA A 101 9.88 1.44 -7.17
C ALA A 101 10.35 1.06 -5.76
N ILE A 102 11.67 0.98 -5.55
CA ILE A 102 12.23 0.67 -4.23
C ILE A 102 11.96 1.78 -3.23
N LYS A 103 12.30 3.03 -3.57
CA LYS A 103 12.10 4.19 -2.67
C LYS A 103 10.64 4.36 -2.26
N ASN A 104 9.70 4.26 -3.21
CA ASN A 104 8.29 4.48 -2.90
C ASN A 104 7.62 3.25 -2.30
N ASN A 105 7.78 2.09 -2.93
CA ASN A 105 7.05 0.89 -2.50
C ASN A 105 7.69 0.28 -1.25
N VAL A 106 9.00 0.00 -1.28
CA VAL A 106 9.66 -0.73 -0.18
C VAL A 106 9.95 0.19 1.00
N VAL A 107 10.72 1.26 0.76
CA VAL A 107 11.10 2.20 1.83
C VAL A 107 9.88 2.94 2.37
N GLY A 108 8.96 3.37 1.49
CA GLY A 108 7.69 3.99 1.92
C GLY A 108 6.82 3.05 2.76
N THR A 109 6.74 1.76 2.41
CA THR A 109 6.05 0.75 3.23
C THR A 109 6.75 0.58 4.58
N TYR A 110 8.08 0.47 4.60
CA TYR A 110 8.85 0.35 5.84
C TYR A 110 8.59 1.53 6.77
N LYS A 111 8.75 2.78 6.29
CA LYS A 111 8.55 4.00 7.08
C LYS A 111 7.14 4.09 7.66
N THR A 112 6.14 3.76 6.85
CA THR A 112 4.74 3.79 7.30
C THR A 112 4.45 2.68 8.32
N ALA A 113 4.98 1.48 8.12
CA ALA A 113 4.83 0.35 9.04
C ALA A 113 5.60 0.59 10.36
N TYR A 114 6.80 1.17 10.28
CA TYR A 114 7.58 1.58 11.46
C TYR A 114 6.81 2.60 12.31
N ALA A 115 6.24 3.62 11.69
CA ALA A 115 5.44 4.61 12.40
C ALA A 115 4.18 3.98 13.02
N ALA A 116 3.52 3.06 12.31
CA ALA A 116 2.38 2.33 12.84
C ALA A 116 2.75 1.55 14.12
N LEU A 117 3.88 0.85 14.10
CA LEU A 117 4.38 0.11 15.26
C LEU A 117 4.75 1.04 16.41
N LYS A 118 5.52 2.10 16.14
CA LYS A 118 5.97 3.08 17.12
C LYS A 118 4.80 3.77 17.84
N HIS A 119 3.72 4.08 17.13
CA HIS A 119 2.57 4.80 17.68
C HIS A 119 1.40 3.90 18.10
N GLY A 120 1.61 2.58 18.16
CA GLY A 120 0.65 1.64 18.72
C GLY A 120 -0.59 1.38 17.86
N THR A 121 -0.47 1.50 16.55
CA THR A 121 -1.51 1.06 15.60
C THR A 121 -1.83 -0.41 15.84
N LYS A 122 -3.11 -0.76 15.90
CA LYS A 122 -3.52 -2.15 16.16
C LYS A 122 -3.38 -3.04 14.94
N ARG A 123 -3.63 -2.49 13.76
CA ARG A 123 -3.63 -3.26 12.51
C ARG A 123 -3.11 -2.47 11.34
N PHE A 124 -2.21 -3.09 10.58
CA PHE A 124 -1.65 -2.56 9.34
C PHE A 124 -1.94 -3.54 8.20
N VAL A 125 -2.65 -3.11 7.18
CA VAL A 125 -3.03 -3.92 6.01
C VAL A 125 -2.34 -3.38 4.77
N LEU A 126 -1.40 -4.15 4.23
CA LEU A 126 -0.72 -3.84 2.97
C LEU A 126 -1.56 -4.31 1.79
N ILE A 127 -1.83 -3.43 0.86
CA ILE A 127 -2.37 -3.79 -0.45
C ILE A 127 -1.25 -4.33 -1.33
N SER A 128 -1.33 -5.62 -1.68
CA SER A 128 -0.36 -6.31 -2.52
C SER A 128 -1.00 -6.79 -3.85
N THR A 129 -0.28 -7.60 -4.60
CA THR A 129 -0.66 -8.01 -5.96
C THR A 129 -0.28 -9.46 -6.23
N ASP A 130 -0.97 -10.09 -7.18
CA ASP A 130 -0.58 -11.38 -7.78
C ASP A 130 0.84 -11.38 -8.36
N LYS A 131 1.32 -10.23 -8.83
CA LYS A 131 2.67 -10.06 -9.42
C LYS A 131 3.80 -10.16 -8.40
N ALA A 132 3.49 -10.17 -7.10
CA ALA A 132 4.44 -10.47 -6.03
C ALA A 132 4.74 -11.98 -5.88
N VAL A 133 3.99 -12.84 -6.59
CA VAL A 133 4.23 -14.29 -6.62
C VAL A 133 5.26 -14.59 -7.71
N ASN A 134 6.42 -15.13 -7.33
CA ASN A 134 7.53 -15.39 -8.25
C ASN A 134 7.76 -14.23 -9.24
N PRO A 135 8.13 -13.04 -8.73
CA PRO A 135 8.11 -11.82 -9.52
C PRO A 135 9.08 -11.89 -10.70
N THR A 136 8.59 -11.53 -11.88
CA THR A 136 9.38 -11.47 -13.14
C THR A 136 9.62 -10.03 -13.59
N ASN A 137 9.28 -9.05 -12.77
CA ASN A 137 9.42 -7.63 -13.06
C ASN A 137 9.69 -6.83 -11.78
N ILE A 138 10.26 -5.64 -11.93
CA ILE A 138 10.68 -4.76 -10.83
C ILE A 138 9.50 -4.40 -9.91
N MET A 139 8.34 -4.06 -10.48
CA MET A 139 7.15 -3.71 -9.68
C MET A 139 6.71 -4.89 -8.80
N GLY A 140 6.61 -6.08 -9.36
CA GLY A 140 6.27 -7.31 -8.63
C GLY A 140 7.32 -7.62 -7.54
N ALA A 141 8.61 -7.50 -7.86
CA ALA A 141 9.70 -7.70 -6.91
C ALA A 141 9.63 -6.69 -5.75
N SER A 142 9.40 -5.41 -6.04
CA SER A 142 9.23 -4.38 -5.00
C SER A 142 8.04 -4.68 -4.08
N LYS A 143 6.92 -5.18 -4.61
CA LYS A 143 5.77 -5.57 -3.79
C LYS A 143 6.06 -6.82 -2.96
N ARG A 144 6.84 -7.78 -3.47
CA ARG A 144 7.30 -8.93 -2.69
C ARG A 144 8.18 -8.49 -1.51
N LEU A 145 9.09 -7.54 -1.73
CA LEU A 145 9.89 -6.96 -0.66
C LEU A 145 9.01 -6.25 0.39
N CYS A 146 7.95 -5.52 -0.03
CA CYS A 146 6.99 -4.94 0.91
C CYS A 146 6.34 -6.01 1.80
N GLU A 147 5.94 -7.16 1.24
CA GLU A 147 5.38 -8.27 2.01
C GLU A 147 6.38 -8.82 3.02
N MET A 148 7.65 -8.96 2.64
CA MET A 148 8.71 -9.41 3.55
C MET A 148 8.92 -8.41 4.69
N VAL A 149 8.91 -7.10 4.40
CA VAL A 149 8.94 -6.04 5.43
C VAL A 149 7.78 -6.21 6.41
N ILE A 150 6.55 -6.38 5.92
CA ILE A 150 5.36 -6.54 6.76
C ILE A 150 5.45 -7.79 7.63
N GLN A 151 5.89 -8.92 7.08
CA GLN A 151 6.06 -10.15 7.85
C GLN A 151 7.13 -10.03 8.93
N SER A 152 8.26 -9.37 8.60
CA SER A 152 9.32 -9.10 9.57
C SER A 152 8.85 -8.17 10.69
N MET A 153 8.11 -7.11 10.35
CA MET A 153 7.53 -6.18 11.33
C MET A 153 6.54 -6.87 12.25
N ASP A 154 5.72 -7.78 11.74
CA ASP A 154 4.79 -8.57 12.55
C ASP A 154 5.53 -9.48 13.54
N ALA A 155 6.57 -10.17 13.06
CA ALA A 155 7.39 -11.04 13.92
C ALA A 155 8.08 -10.25 15.04
N ILE A 156 8.66 -9.09 14.71
CA ILE A 156 9.31 -8.20 15.67
C ILE A 156 8.29 -7.61 16.67
N SER A 157 7.12 -7.21 16.19
CA SER A 157 6.02 -6.71 17.02
C SER A 157 5.57 -7.78 18.03
N LYS A 158 5.37 -9.01 17.59
CA LYS A 158 5.00 -10.14 18.44
C LYS A 158 6.07 -10.50 19.47
N ALA A 159 7.34 -10.37 19.11
CA ALA A 159 8.47 -10.61 19.98
C ALA A 159 8.74 -9.46 20.98
N GLY A 160 8.08 -8.31 20.81
CA GLY A 160 8.33 -7.10 21.60
C GLY A 160 9.72 -6.47 21.36
N ARG A 161 10.38 -6.80 20.24
CA ARG A 161 11.77 -6.42 19.92
C ARG A 161 11.83 -5.23 18.94
N THR A 162 11.10 -4.17 19.26
CA THR A 162 11.09 -2.94 18.45
C THR A 162 12.45 -2.22 18.41
N ASP A 163 13.33 -2.55 19.34
CA ASP A 163 14.73 -2.13 19.41
C ASP A 163 15.57 -2.60 18.22
N LEU A 164 15.15 -3.67 17.54
CA LEU A 164 15.84 -4.22 16.37
C LEU A 164 15.54 -3.46 15.06
N LEU A 165 14.60 -2.53 15.06
CA LEU A 165 14.21 -1.83 13.85
C LEU A 165 15.04 -0.56 13.66
N PRO A 166 15.86 -0.46 12.57
CA PRO A 166 16.56 0.78 12.27
C PRO A 166 15.58 1.87 11.86
N MET A 167 15.83 3.08 12.33
CA MET A 167 15.10 4.26 11.87
C MET A 167 15.70 4.72 10.54
N LEU A 168 14.92 4.62 9.48
CA LEU A 168 15.29 5.15 8.16
C LEU A 168 14.98 6.64 8.11
N HIS A 169 16.00 7.47 8.25
CA HIS A 169 15.86 8.92 8.05
C HIS A 169 15.81 9.25 6.54
N ALA A 170 15.08 10.30 6.18
CA ALA A 170 15.26 10.90 4.88
C ALA A 170 16.52 11.77 4.92
N HIS A 171 17.45 11.55 4.03
CA HIS A 171 18.69 12.35 3.92
C HIS A 171 18.46 13.86 3.63
N VAL A 172 17.23 14.24 3.31
CA VAL A 172 16.87 15.62 2.94
C VAL A 172 16.95 16.60 4.11
N ASP A 173 17.11 16.11 5.34
CA ASP A 173 16.94 16.92 6.53
C ASP A 173 18.22 17.61 7.04
N GLU A 174 19.37 17.32 6.48
CA GLU A 174 20.65 17.93 6.87
C GLU A 174 21.32 18.75 5.75
N MET A 175 20.72 18.85 4.58
CA MET A 175 21.24 19.71 3.53
C MET A 175 20.70 21.13 3.66
N THR A 176 21.31 21.89 4.53
CA THR A 176 21.45 23.32 4.32
C THR A 176 22.23 23.54 3.04
N ASP A 177 21.56 24.14 2.05
CA ASP A 177 22.15 24.86 0.94
C ASP A 177 23.06 24.08 -0.05
N GLY A 178 22.48 23.72 -1.18
CA GLY A 178 23.18 23.66 -2.44
C GLY A 178 24.09 22.45 -2.68
N MET A 179 23.52 21.31 -3.09
CA MET A 179 24.10 20.39 -4.08
C MET A 179 23.15 19.25 -4.36
N LEU A 180 22.28 19.44 -5.33
CA LEU A 180 21.52 18.39 -5.97
C LEU A 180 22.32 17.89 -7.19
N GLU A 181 23.36 17.12 -6.98
CA GLU A 181 23.96 16.34 -8.05
C GLU A 181 24.46 15.01 -7.48
N ASN A 182 23.88 13.91 -7.96
CA ASN A 182 24.29 12.54 -7.72
C ASN A 182 24.07 12.03 -6.29
N ASP A 183 22.80 11.91 -5.86
CA ASP A 183 22.52 11.03 -4.73
C ASP A 183 22.80 9.57 -5.13
N PRO A 184 23.84 8.93 -4.59
CA PRO A 184 23.84 7.48 -4.50
C PRO A 184 22.55 7.08 -3.76
N ILE A 185 21.97 5.94 -4.08
CA ILE A 185 20.91 5.29 -3.30
C ILE A 185 21.18 5.65 -1.85
N ASP A 186 20.23 6.40 -1.23
CA ASP A 186 20.42 6.86 0.16
C ASP A 186 21.14 5.77 0.91
N GLU A 187 22.39 6.00 1.27
CA GLU A 187 23.12 5.02 2.05
C GLU A 187 22.19 4.71 3.20
N ILE A 188 21.66 3.51 3.19
CA ILE A 188 21.03 2.98 4.38
C ILE A 188 22.17 3.05 5.37
N ALA A 189 22.18 4.08 6.21
CA ALA A 189 23.09 4.13 7.33
C ALA A 189 22.68 2.97 8.22
N VAL A 190 23.15 1.81 7.84
CA VAL A 190 23.15 0.62 8.65
C VAL A 190 24.31 0.85 9.61
N ASP A 191 24.08 1.72 10.61
CA ASP A 191 24.99 1.82 11.73
C ASP A 191 25.07 0.41 12.34
N ASN A 192 26.19 -0.27 11.99
CA ASN A 192 26.67 -1.48 12.61
C ASN A 192 25.61 -2.56 12.86
N ILE A 193 25.17 -3.21 11.77
CA ILE A 193 24.79 -4.61 11.90
C ILE A 193 26.11 -5.39 11.99
N GLU A 194 26.72 -5.37 13.16
CA GLU A 194 27.58 -6.48 13.53
C GLU A 194 26.76 -7.74 13.27
N SER A 195 27.35 -8.69 12.57
CA SER A 195 26.80 -9.98 12.19
C SER A 195 25.97 -10.58 13.34
N SER A 196 24.72 -10.14 13.44
CA SER A 196 23.81 -10.66 14.42
C SER A 196 23.48 -12.08 13.99
N GLU A 197 23.81 -13.04 14.82
CA GLU A 197 23.26 -14.38 14.77
C GLU A 197 21.79 -14.29 14.38
N ALA A 198 21.39 -15.06 13.37
CA ALA A 198 20.01 -15.08 12.90
C ALA A 198 19.12 -15.29 14.13
N VAL A 199 18.40 -14.25 14.54
CA VAL A 199 17.50 -14.31 15.69
C VAL A 199 16.46 -15.34 15.34
N LYS A 200 16.57 -16.54 15.93
CA LYS A 200 15.50 -17.54 15.88
C LYS A 200 14.34 -16.98 16.68
N ILE A 201 13.39 -16.40 15.98
CA ILE A 201 12.12 -15.99 16.57
C ILE A 201 11.34 -17.28 16.80
N GLU A 202 11.45 -17.81 18.02
CA GLU A 202 10.57 -18.91 18.43
C GLU A 202 9.13 -18.41 18.37
N SER A 203 8.25 -19.23 17.81
CA SER A 203 6.83 -18.95 17.75
C SER A 203 6.28 -18.77 19.18
N VAL A 204 6.15 -17.53 19.61
CA VAL A 204 5.55 -17.22 20.91
C VAL A 204 4.08 -17.61 20.85
N GLY A 205 3.74 -18.62 21.62
CA GLY A 205 2.37 -19.09 21.78
C GLY A 205 1.44 -17.96 22.23
N ASN A 206 0.34 -17.91 21.58
CA ASN A 206 -0.85 -17.09 21.55
C ASN A 206 -1.35 -16.54 22.91
N LYS A 207 -0.60 -15.71 23.65
CA LYS A 207 -1.10 -15.23 24.96
C LYS A 207 -1.21 -13.73 25.18
N ASP A 208 -0.56 -12.85 24.43
CA ASP A 208 -0.76 -11.40 24.61
C ASP A 208 -0.72 -10.63 23.29
N ARG A 209 -1.90 -10.18 22.85
CA ARG A 209 -2.12 -9.42 21.60
C ARG A 209 -1.80 -7.92 21.78
N ASN A 210 -0.69 -7.59 22.39
CA ASN A 210 -0.36 -6.19 22.71
C ASN A 210 0.40 -5.44 21.62
N GLY A 211 0.73 -6.07 20.49
CA GLY A 211 1.47 -5.45 19.39
C GLY A 211 0.62 -5.09 18.17
N THR A 212 1.22 -4.39 17.22
CA THR A 212 0.65 -4.13 15.90
C THR A 212 0.60 -5.42 15.10
N GLN A 213 -0.54 -5.75 14.53
CA GLN A 213 -0.71 -6.88 13.61
C GLN A 213 -0.50 -6.39 12.18
N PHE A 214 0.44 -6.99 11.47
CA PHE A 214 0.75 -6.66 10.09
C PHE A 214 0.30 -7.78 9.17
N VAL A 215 -0.42 -7.43 8.11
CA VAL A 215 -0.93 -8.38 7.12
C VAL A 215 -0.84 -7.81 5.72
N ALA A 216 -0.76 -8.67 4.72
CA ALA A 216 -0.84 -8.30 3.33
C ALA A 216 -2.03 -8.98 2.64
N VAL A 217 -2.60 -8.33 1.62
CA VAL A 217 -3.68 -8.88 0.81
C VAL A 217 -3.29 -8.80 -0.65
N ARG A 218 -3.20 -9.95 -1.31
CA ARG A 218 -2.91 -10.11 -2.73
C ARG A 218 -4.19 -10.27 -3.54
N PHE A 219 -4.28 -9.54 -4.62
CA PHE A 219 -5.29 -9.75 -5.66
C PHE A 219 -4.73 -9.40 -7.04
N GLY A 220 -5.41 -9.85 -8.09
CA GLY A 220 -5.01 -9.63 -9.48
C GLY A 220 -5.49 -8.29 -10.03
N ASN A 221 -5.90 -8.26 -11.30
CA ASN A 221 -6.34 -7.03 -11.92
C ASN A 221 -7.74 -6.63 -11.45
N VAL A 222 -7.96 -5.32 -11.34
CA VAL A 222 -9.29 -4.78 -11.04
C VAL A 222 -9.83 -4.00 -12.23
N LEU A 223 -11.12 -4.17 -12.50
CA LEU A 223 -11.80 -3.55 -13.62
C LEU A 223 -11.88 -2.02 -13.43
N GLY A 224 -11.58 -1.27 -14.48
CA GLY A 224 -11.73 0.19 -14.48
C GLY A 224 -10.68 0.95 -13.67
N SER A 225 -9.61 0.30 -13.19
CA SER A 225 -8.53 1.02 -12.51
C SER A 225 -7.71 1.87 -13.50
N ASN A 226 -7.21 3.02 -13.01
CA ASN A 226 -6.40 3.93 -13.83
C ASN A 226 -5.23 3.20 -14.49
N GLY A 227 -5.08 3.38 -15.83
CA GLY A 227 -4.03 2.75 -16.63
C GLY A 227 -4.17 1.22 -16.77
N SER A 228 -5.34 0.64 -16.51
CA SER A 228 -5.63 -0.77 -16.80
C SER A 228 -6.01 -1.00 -18.27
N VAL A 229 -6.04 -2.28 -18.68
CA VAL A 229 -6.26 -2.67 -20.08
C VAL A 229 -7.59 -2.21 -20.65
N ILE A 230 -8.67 -2.21 -19.89
CA ILE A 230 -10.00 -1.80 -20.40
C ILE A 230 -10.06 -0.30 -20.73
N PRO A 231 -9.65 0.65 -19.87
CA PRO A 231 -9.53 2.04 -20.25
C PRO A 231 -8.59 2.29 -21.45
N LEU A 232 -7.53 1.49 -21.59
CA LEU A 232 -6.64 1.58 -22.74
C LEU A 232 -7.36 1.18 -24.03
N PHE A 233 -8.05 0.02 -24.04
CA PHE A 233 -8.82 -0.45 -25.19
C PHE A 233 -9.89 0.55 -25.60
N LYS A 234 -10.64 1.10 -24.64
CA LYS A 234 -11.64 2.15 -24.93
C LYS A 234 -11.03 3.35 -25.63
N LYS A 235 -9.91 3.87 -25.13
CA LYS A 235 -9.20 4.99 -25.78
C LYS A 235 -8.71 4.66 -27.19
N GLN A 236 -8.23 3.43 -27.42
CA GLN A 236 -7.79 2.98 -28.72
C GLN A 236 -8.98 2.88 -29.69
N ILE A 237 -10.12 2.36 -29.25
CA ILE A 237 -11.36 2.30 -30.05
C ILE A 237 -11.86 3.70 -30.39
N GLU A 238 -11.92 4.59 -29.40
CA GLU A 238 -12.32 6.00 -29.59
C GLU A 238 -11.41 6.75 -30.57
N ALA A 239 -10.11 6.37 -30.62
CA ALA A 239 -9.14 6.92 -31.57
C ALA A 239 -9.19 6.27 -32.99
N GLY A 240 -10.11 5.32 -33.23
CA GLY A 240 -10.25 4.64 -34.52
C GLY A 240 -9.41 3.35 -34.64
N GLY A 241 -8.84 2.85 -33.56
CA GLY A 241 -8.05 1.61 -33.53
C GLY A 241 -6.62 1.74 -34.08
N PRO A 242 -5.88 0.64 -34.23
CA PRO A 242 -6.24 -0.71 -33.77
C PRO A 242 -6.15 -0.91 -32.26
N VAL A 243 -6.88 -1.89 -31.72
CA VAL A 243 -6.69 -2.37 -30.35
C VAL A 243 -5.46 -3.26 -30.29
N THR A 244 -4.56 -2.99 -29.34
CA THR A 244 -3.29 -3.72 -29.21
C THR A 244 -3.35 -4.76 -28.12
N VAL A 245 -3.13 -6.03 -28.48
CA VAL A 245 -3.00 -7.16 -27.54
C VAL A 245 -1.56 -7.68 -27.60
N THR A 246 -0.88 -7.73 -26.46
CA THR A 246 0.53 -8.11 -26.42
C THR A 246 0.77 -9.56 -26.87
N HIS A 247 -0.11 -10.48 -26.52
CA HIS A 247 -0.07 -11.88 -26.94
C HIS A 247 -1.47 -12.49 -26.84
N PRO A 248 -1.91 -13.30 -27.80
CA PRO A 248 -3.28 -13.85 -27.86
C PRO A 248 -3.60 -14.81 -26.71
N ASP A 249 -2.60 -15.48 -26.14
CA ASP A 249 -2.80 -16.45 -25.06
C ASP A 249 -2.67 -15.87 -23.67
N ILE A 250 -2.49 -14.54 -23.54
CA ILE A 250 -2.45 -13.91 -22.22
C ILE A 250 -3.80 -14.02 -21.53
N ILE A 251 -3.77 -14.60 -20.35
CA ILE A 251 -4.91 -14.65 -19.44
C ILE A 251 -4.68 -13.74 -18.22
N ARG A 252 -5.76 -13.19 -17.70
CA ARG A 252 -5.74 -12.41 -16.46
C ARG A 252 -6.99 -12.71 -15.65
N TYR A 253 -6.84 -12.60 -14.34
CA TYR A 253 -7.97 -12.59 -13.43
C TYR A 253 -8.46 -11.17 -13.22
N PHE A 254 -9.77 -10.98 -13.16
CA PHE A 254 -10.39 -9.68 -12.95
C PHE A 254 -11.42 -9.74 -11.83
N MET A 255 -11.48 -8.66 -11.09
CA MET A 255 -12.45 -8.42 -10.04
C MET A 255 -12.92 -6.96 -10.13
N THR A 256 -14.09 -6.65 -9.66
CA THR A 256 -14.49 -5.23 -9.52
C THR A 256 -13.73 -4.56 -8.37
N ILE A 257 -13.51 -3.25 -8.46
CA ILE A 257 -12.83 -2.52 -7.39
C ILE A 257 -13.61 -2.61 -6.07
N PRO A 258 -14.96 -2.42 -6.04
CA PRO A 258 -15.73 -2.56 -4.81
C PRO A 258 -15.65 -3.96 -4.18
N GLU A 259 -15.67 -5.01 -4.98
CA GLU A 259 -15.54 -6.39 -4.52
C GLU A 259 -14.16 -6.63 -3.89
N ALA A 260 -13.08 -6.27 -4.59
CA ALA A 260 -11.72 -6.39 -4.07
C ALA A 260 -11.56 -5.67 -2.73
N VAL A 261 -12.08 -4.45 -2.63
CA VAL A 261 -11.99 -3.65 -1.41
C VAL A 261 -12.82 -4.27 -0.27
N SER A 262 -14.02 -4.78 -0.55
CA SER A 262 -14.82 -5.48 0.45
C SER A 262 -14.07 -6.68 1.04
N LEU A 263 -13.41 -7.48 0.20
CA LEU A 263 -12.60 -8.61 0.64
C LEU A 263 -11.33 -8.17 1.40
N VAL A 264 -10.71 -7.07 1.01
CA VAL A 264 -9.58 -6.47 1.76
C VAL A 264 -10.01 -6.07 3.16
N LEU A 265 -11.17 -5.44 3.32
CA LEU A 265 -11.72 -5.06 4.62
C LEU A 265 -12.02 -6.29 5.49
N GLN A 266 -12.55 -7.35 4.88
CA GLN A 266 -12.80 -8.63 5.56
C GLN A 266 -11.47 -9.29 5.99
N ALA A 267 -10.49 -9.42 5.09
CA ALA A 267 -9.18 -9.95 5.40
C ALA A 267 -8.52 -9.17 6.54
N GLY A 268 -8.58 -7.81 6.47
CA GLY A 268 -8.14 -6.95 7.56
C GLY A 268 -8.86 -7.22 8.89
N THR A 269 -10.08 -7.74 8.90
CA THR A 269 -10.84 -8.06 10.11
C THR A 269 -10.46 -9.43 10.68
N TYR A 270 -10.25 -10.42 9.83
CA TYR A 270 -9.95 -11.81 10.24
C TYR A 270 -8.47 -12.04 10.55
N ALA A 271 -7.60 -11.13 10.19
CA ALA A 271 -6.16 -11.28 10.33
C ALA A 271 -5.69 -11.43 11.79
N TRP A 272 -4.68 -12.26 11.96
CA TRP A 272 -4.00 -12.52 13.25
C TRP A 272 -2.58 -11.92 13.29
N GLY A 273 -2.07 -11.50 12.15
CA GLY A 273 -0.75 -10.95 11.92
C GLY A 273 0.22 -11.95 11.30
N GLY A 274 1.02 -11.45 10.32
CA GLY A 274 1.99 -12.21 9.54
C GLY A 274 1.42 -12.90 8.30
N GLU A 275 0.08 -12.92 8.12
CA GLU A 275 -0.54 -13.58 6.97
C GLU A 275 -0.43 -12.76 5.70
N ILE A 276 -0.40 -13.50 4.58
CA ILE A 276 -0.62 -12.98 3.25
C ILE A 276 -1.91 -13.61 2.71
N PHE A 277 -3.00 -12.87 2.75
CA PHE A 277 -4.27 -13.30 2.16
C PHE A 277 -4.19 -13.24 0.64
N VAL A 278 -4.73 -14.24 -0.03
CA VAL A 278 -4.89 -14.27 -1.48
C VAL A 278 -6.38 -14.29 -1.77
N LEU A 279 -6.86 -13.29 -2.50
CA LEU A 279 -8.28 -13.23 -2.85
C LEU A 279 -8.58 -14.21 -3.99
N ASP A 280 -9.70 -14.91 -3.87
CA ASP A 280 -10.24 -15.71 -4.97
C ASP A 280 -10.73 -14.77 -6.08
N MET A 281 -10.08 -14.84 -7.23
CA MET A 281 -10.34 -13.98 -8.37
C MET A 281 -11.34 -14.58 -9.37
N GLY A 282 -11.91 -15.74 -9.07
CA GLY A 282 -12.81 -16.46 -9.96
C GLY A 282 -12.13 -17.01 -11.23
N ALA A 283 -12.86 -17.03 -12.34
CA ALA A 283 -12.37 -17.60 -13.59
C ALA A 283 -11.39 -16.67 -14.34
N PRO A 284 -10.35 -17.22 -14.99
CA PRO A 284 -9.43 -16.45 -15.81
C PRO A 284 -10.08 -15.98 -17.11
N VAL A 285 -9.71 -14.79 -17.57
CA VAL A 285 -10.19 -14.18 -18.82
C VAL A 285 -9.05 -14.05 -19.82
N LYS A 286 -9.24 -14.51 -21.06
CA LYS A 286 -8.31 -14.24 -22.16
C LYS A 286 -8.41 -12.78 -22.60
N ILE A 287 -7.28 -12.11 -22.66
CA ILE A 287 -7.24 -10.66 -23.06
C ILE A 287 -7.66 -10.47 -24.52
N ASP A 288 -7.32 -11.39 -25.41
CA ASP A 288 -7.77 -11.35 -26.81
C ASP A 288 -9.31 -11.42 -26.91
N THR A 289 -9.95 -12.28 -26.13
CA THR A 289 -11.43 -12.37 -26.09
C THR A 289 -12.03 -11.06 -25.55
N LEU A 290 -11.42 -10.49 -24.50
CA LEU A 290 -11.87 -9.22 -23.95
C LEU A 290 -11.73 -8.05 -24.94
N ALA A 291 -10.69 -8.06 -25.78
CA ALA A 291 -10.45 -7.03 -26.79
C ALA A 291 -11.45 -7.09 -27.97
N ARG A 292 -11.98 -8.30 -28.28
CA ARG A 292 -12.94 -8.52 -29.37
C ARG A 292 -14.39 -8.20 -28.99
N ASN A 293 -14.72 -8.27 -27.70
CA ASN A 293 -16.05 -7.99 -27.15
C ASN A 293 -16.18 -6.50 -26.78
#